data_2e600b944f73e761290349a871b3dff9
#
_entry.id   2e600b944f73e761290349a871b3dff9
#
_cell.length_a   1.000
_cell.length_b   1.000
_cell.length_c   1.000
_cell.angle_alpha   90.00
_cell.angle_beta   90.00
_cell.angle_gamma   90.00
#
_symmetry.space_group_name_H-M   'P 1'
#
loop_
_entity.id
_entity.type
_entity.pdbx_description
1 polymer ?
#
loop_
_entity_poly.entity_id
_entity_poly.type
_entity_poly.pdbx_seq_one_letter_code
_entity_poly.pdbx_strand_id
1 'polypeptide(L)'
;MYNWQPIEKSTIKGIGVDFDDTIATNSGYPDFIPKEPIHGAIEALQKLDKLGYKIWIYTARPWSDYQNIENYCLEYGIPARRIVCGKPLFKCIIDDKNVALS
;
A
#
# COMPACT_ATOMS: atom_id res chain seq x y z
N MET A 1 -6.32 8.00 -15.54
CA MET A 1 -6.50 9.21 -14.72
C MET A 1 -7.44 8.92 -13.57
N TYR A 2 -7.11 9.42 -12.42
CA TYR A 2 -7.99 9.25 -11.26
C TYR A 2 -9.18 10.18 -11.36
N ASN A 3 -10.34 9.62 -11.09
CA ASN A 3 -11.54 10.40 -10.95
C ASN A 3 -11.73 10.68 -9.46
N TRP A 4 -11.13 11.75 -8.99
CA TRP A 4 -11.16 12.10 -7.59
C TRP A 4 -12.54 12.60 -7.21
N GLN A 5 -13.25 11.80 -6.45
CA GLN A 5 -14.50 12.19 -5.86
C GLN A 5 -14.21 12.81 -4.49
N PRO A 6 -14.90 13.90 -4.14
CA PRO A 6 -14.82 14.37 -2.77
C PRO A 6 -15.31 13.27 -1.84
N ILE A 7 -14.48 12.93 -0.88
CA ILE A 7 -14.81 11.89 0.08
C ILE A 7 -15.00 12.54 1.42
N GLU A 8 -16.14 12.33 2.03
CA GLU A 8 -16.37 12.87 3.36
C GLU A 8 -15.43 12.17 4.34
N LYS A 9 -14.65 12.97 5.06
CA LYS A 9 -13.65 12.45 5.98
C LYS A 9 -14.25 11.55 7.06
N SER A 10 -15.51 11.79 7.40
CA SER A 10 -16.19 10.99 8.42
C SER A 10 -16.52 9.57 7.96
N THR A 11 -16.48 9.28 6.66
CA THR A 11 -16.90 7.98 6.13
C THR A 11 -15.75 7.12 5.64
N ILE A 12 -14.54 7.66 5.54
CA ILE A 12 -13.41 6.89 5.02
C ILE A 12 -12.26 6.86 6.01
N LYS A 13 -11.95 5.66 6.41
CA LYS A 13 -10.77 5.36 7.22
C LYS A 13 -9.76 4.67 6.31
N GLY A 14 -9.14 5.46 5.42
CA GLY A 14 -8.15 4.93 4.49
C GLY A 14 -6.76 4.93 5.10
N ILE A 15 -6.03 3.87 4.87
CA ILE A 15 -4.65 3.75 5.31
C ILE A 15 -3.80 3.36 4.11
N GLY A 16 -2.80 4.17 3.80
CA GLY A 16 -1.80 3.85 2.80
C GLY A 16 -0.66 3.09 3.45
N VAL A 17 -0.31 1.94 2.88
CA VAL A 17 0.73 1.08 3.42
C VAL A 17 1.75 0.79 2.35
N ASP A 18 3.02 0.99 2.65
CA ASP A 18 4.11 0.65 1.76
C ASP A 18 4.21 -0.88 1.62
N PHE A 19 4.76 -1.33 0.50
CA PHE A 19 4.86 -2.76 0.24
C PHE A 19 6.22 -3.33 0.65
N ASP A 20 7.30 -2.84 0.03
CA ASP A 20 8.64 -3.35 0.30
C ASP A 20 9.10 -3.00 1.71
N ASP A 21 9.59 -3.99 2.44
CA ASP A 21 10.07 -3.88 3.82
C ASP A 21 9.03 -3.39 4.82
N THR A 22 7.76 -3.38 4.42
CA THR A 22 6.64 -3.09 5.31
C THR A 22 5.68 -4.28 5.35
N ILE A 23 5.29 -4.79 4.19
CA ILE A 23 4.45 -5.98 4.08
C ILE A 23 5.32 -7.18 3.71
N ALA A 24 6.15 -7.03 2.69
CA ALA A 24 6.98 -8.10 2.16
C ALA A 24 8.46 -7.74 2.32
N THR A 25 9.27 -8.71 2.63
CA THR A 25 10.71 -8.51 2.67
C THR A 25 11.20 -8.20 1.26
N ASN A 26 11.94 -7.11 1.11
CA ASN A 26 12.54 -6.74 -0.16
C ASN A 26 13.80 -7.57 -0.39
N SER A 27 13.86 -8.22 -1.54
CA SER A 27 14.97 -9.13 -1.82
C SER A 27 15.73 -8.79 -3.08
N GLY A 28 15.53 -7.62 -3.60
CA GLY A 28 16.27 -7.26 -4.81
C GLY A 28 15.37 -6.67 -5.87
N TYR A 29 14.93 -5.47 -5.61
CA TYR A 29 14.36 -4.63 -6.64
C TYR A 29 15.47 -4.39 -7.69
N PRO A 30 15.20 -4.37 -9.02
CA PRO A 30 13.84 -4.25 -9.58
C PRO A 30 13.10 -5.55 -9.85
N ASP A 31 13.71 -6.69 -9.65
CA ASP A 31 13.04 -7.95 -9.94
C ASP A 31 12.02 -8.27 -8.86
N PHE A 32 10.82 -8.67 -9.28
CA PHE A 32 9.82 -9.10 -8.32
C PHE A 32 10.08 -10.56 -7.97
N ILE A 33 10.55 -10.77 -6.76
CA ILE A 33 10.75 -12.11 -6.23
C ILE A 33 9.80 -12.27 -5.06
N PRO A 34 8.87 -13.23 -5.12
CA PRO A 34 7.96 -13.47 -4.01
C PRO A 34 8.76 -13.83 -2.76
N LYS A 35 8.63 -13.00 -1.74
CA LYS A 35 9.26 -13.22 -0.45
C LYS A 35 8.19 -13.33 0.60
N GLU A 36 8.54 -13.97 1.70
CA GLU A 36 7.59 -14.12 2.78
C GLU A 36 7.23 -12.76 3.39
N PRO A 37 5.99 -12.60 3.82
CA PRO A 37 5.58 -11.39 4.51
C PRO A 37 6.39 -11.18 5.79
N ILE A 38 6.54 -9.91 6.15
CA ILE A 38 7.15 -9.56 7.42
C ILE A 38 6.25 -10.07 8.54
N HIS A 39 6.88 -10.68 9.55
CA HIS A 39 6.16 -11.28 10.67
C HIS A 39 5.19 -10.28 11.30
N GLY A 40 3.94 -10.67 11.43
CA GLY A 40 2.90 -9.86 12.04
C GLY A 40 2.24 -8.87 11.10
N ALA A 41 2.78 -8.66 9.89
CA ALA A 41 2.24 -7.64 8.99
C ALA A 41 0.83 -8.00 8.50
N ILE A 42 0.63 -9.24 8.09
CA ILE A 42 -0.68 -9.66 7.56
C ILE A 42 -1.74 -9.59 8.65
N GLU A 43 -1.42 -10.10 9.84
CA GLU A 43 -2.35 -10.09 10.96
C GLU A 43 -2.75 -8.66 11.33
N ALA A 44 -1.78 -7.74 11.31
CA ALA A 44 -2.05 -6.33 11.59
C ALA A 44 -3.00 -5.73 10.56
N LEU A 45 -2.76 -6.00 9.27
CA LEU A 45 -3.61 -5.49 8.21
C LEU A 45 -5.01 -6.08 8.26
N GLN A 46 -5.12 -7.37 8.54
CA GLN A 46 -6.42 -8.02 8.69
C GLN A 46 -7.20 -7.45 9.87
N LYS A 47 -6.51 -7.15 10.95
CA LYS A 47 -7.13 -6.53 12.13
C LYS A 47 -7.65 -5.14 11.81
N LEU A 48 -6.86 -4.34 11.10
CA LEU A 48 -7.28 -3.00 10.68
C LEU A 48 -8.50 -3.08 9.75
N ASP A 49 -8.49 -4.03 8.84
CA ASP A 49 -9.62 -4.24 7.94
C ASP A 49 -10.90 -4.56 8.73
N LYS A 50 -10.81 -5.42 9.71
CA LYS A 50 -11.95 -5.77 10.57
C LYS A 50 -12.47 -4.58 11.38
N LEU A 51 -11.59 -3.64 11.68
CA LEU A 51 -11.95 -2.41 12.39
C LEU A 51 -12.57 -1.36 11.46
N GLY A 52 -12.70 -1.67 10.18
CA GLY A 52 -13.33 -0.78 9.22
C GLY A 52 -12.37 0.09 8.42
N TYR A 53 -11.08 -0.08 8.60
CA TYR A 53 -10.11 0.64 7.80
C TYR A 53 -9.99 0.04 6.42
N LYS A 54 -9.79 0.90 5.42
CA LYS A 54 -9.58 0.47 4.03
C LYS A 54 -8.11 0.56 3.72
N ILE A 55 -7.53 -0.59 3.39
CA ILE A 55 -6.08 -0.69 3.17
C ILE A 55 -5.77 -0.44 1.71
N TRP A 56 -4.90 0.52 1.44
CA TRP A 56 -4.36 0.78 0.12
C TRP A 56 -2.86 0.52 0.14
N ILE A 57 -2.38 -0.25 -0.80
CA ILE A 57 -0.94 -0.40 -0.98
C ILE A 57 -0.46 0.75 -1.85
N TYR A 58 0.59 1.44 -1.38
CA TYR A 58 1.13 2.61 -2.05
C TYR A 58 2.63 2.40 -2.19
N THR A 59 3.06 2.02 -3.38
CA THR A 59 4.42 1.53 -3.60
C THR A 59 5.15 2.29 -4.70
N ALA A 60 6.47 2.41 -4.55
CA ALA A 60 7.34 2.99 -5.58
C ALA A 60 7.56 2.03 -6.76
N ARG A 61 7.19 0.75 -6.63
CA ARG A 61 7.34 -0.19 -7.73
C ARG A 61 6.57 0.28 -8.95
N PRO A 62 7.07 -0.02 -10.16
CA PRO A 62 6.39 0.41 -11.38
C PRO A 62 5.05 -0.31 -11.55
N TRP A 63 4.18 0.27 -12.36
CA TRP A 63 2.88 -0.33 -12.65
C TRP A 63 2.98 -1.70 -13.33
N SER A 64 4.14 -2.00 -13.93
CA SER A 64 4.37 -3.33 -14.48
C SER A 64 4.38 -4.42 -13.40
N ASP A 65 4.57 -4.06 -12.13
CA ASP A 65 4.53 -5.00 -11.02
C ASP A 65 3.14 -5.13 -10.39
N TYR A 66 2.16 -4.40 -10.89
CA TYR A 66 0.82 -4.39 -10.30
C TYR A 66 0.25 -5.79 -10.13
N GLN A 67 0.28 -6.59 -11.20
CA GLN A 67 -0.29 -7.93 -11.16
C GLN A 67 0.44 -8.84 -10.17
N ASN A 68 1.76 -8.68 -10.07
CA ASN A 68 2.55 -9.46 -9.12
C ASN A 68 2.17 -9.12 -7.69
N ILE A 69 1.97 -7.84 -7.41
CA ILE A 69 1.57 -7.41 -6.07
C ILE A 69 0.15 -7.90 -5.76
N GLU A 70 -0.76 -7.81 -6.72
CA GLU A 70 -2.12 -8.29 -6.54
C GLU A 70 -2.13 -9.79 -6.24
N ASN A 71 -1.37 -10.57 -7.00
CA ASN A 71 -1.26 -12.00 -6.78
C ASN A 71 -0.69 -12.30 -5.39
N TYR A 72 0.28 -11.53 -4.96
CA TYR A 72 0.86 -11.67 -3.64
C TYR A 72 -0.19 -11.42 -2.55
N CYS A 73 -0.98 -10.39 -2.71
CA CYS A 73 -2.04 -10.08 -1.75
C CYS A 73 -3.08 -11.20 -1.68
N LEU A 74 -3.45 -11.76 -2.82
CA LEU A 74 -4.39 -12.88 -2.86
C LEU A 74 -3.81 -14.13 -2.20
N GLU A 75 -2.55 -14.41 -2.45
CA GLU A 75 -1.89 -15.59 -1.89
C GLU A 75 -1.84 -15.54 -0.36
N TYR A 76 -1.52 -14.39 0.19
CA TYR A 76 -1.30 -14.25 1.62
C TYR A 76 -2.49 -13.69 2.39
N GLY A 77 -3.61 -13.46 1.72
CA GLY A 77 -4.81 -12.96 2.41
C GLY A 77 -4.69 -11.52 2.89
N ILE A 78 -3.98 -10.70 2.15
CA ILE A 78 -3.83 -9.27 2.46
C ILE A 78 -5.07 -8.53 1.96
N PRO A 79 -5.78 -7.81 2.84
CA PRO A 79 -7.05 -7.17 2.48
C PRO A 79 -6.82 -5.82 1.80
N ALA A 80 -6.10 -5.81 0.69
CA ALA A 80 -5.83 -4.58 -0.05
C ALA A 80 -7.05 -4.20 -0.89
N ARG A 81 -7.54 -3.00 -0.68
CA ARG A 81 -8.64 -2.44 -1.47
C ARG A 81 -8.17 -1.88 -2.78
N ARG A 82 -6.96 -1.35 -2.81
CA ARG A 82 -6.37 -0.74 -3.99
C ARG A 82 -4.86 -0.83 -3.91
N ILE A 83 -4.25 -0.93 -5.07
CA ILE A 83 -2.79 -0.93 -5.20
C ILE A 83 -2.42 0.22 -6.12
N VAL A 84 -1.59 1.13 -5.63
CA VAL A 84 -1.11 2.29 -6.39
C VAL A 84 0.39 2.15 -6.53
N CYS A 85 0.85 2.00 -7.75
CA CYS A 85 2.26 1.89 -8.08
C CYS A 85 2.81 3.24 -8.55
N GLY A 86 4.11 3.31 -8.70
CA GLY A 86 4.77 4.51 -9.19
C GLY A 86 4.83 5.65 -8.19
N LYS A 87 4.79 5.35 -6.90
CA LYS A 87 4.89 6.36 -5.86
C LYS A 87 6.18 7.18 -6.02
N PRO A 88 6.10 8.51 -6.06
CA PRO A 88 7.30 9.33 -6.10
C PRO A 88 8.12 9.18 -4.83
N LEU A 89 9.45 9.21 -4.99
CA LEU A 89 10.37 9.13 -3.87
C LEU A 89 10.82 10.53 -3.48
N PHE A 90 10.02 11.19 -2.69
CA PHE A 90 10.33 12.52 -2.17
C PHE A 90 10.69 12.45 -0.70
N LYS A 91 11.54 13.38 -0.27
CA LYS A 91 11.81 13.52 1.15
C LYS A 91 10.65 14.17 1.88
N CYS A 92 9.89 15.00 1.18
CA CYS A 92 8.73 15.62 1.79
C CYS A 92 7.70 15.93 0.71
N ILE A 93 6.44 15.90 1.09
CA ILE A 93 5.32 16.27 0.23
C ILE A 93 4.61 17.42 0.90
N ILE A 94 4.48 18.54 0.16
CA ILE A 94 3.80 19.71 0.64
C ILE A 94 2.58 19.94 -0.23
N ASP A 95 1.41 20.00 0.38
CA ASP A 95 0.19 20.33 -0.32
C ASP A 95 -0.65 21.29 0.53
N ASP A 96 -1.83 21.62 0.08
CA ASP A 96 -2.69 22.59 0.76
C ASP A 96 -3.29 22.05 2.08
N LYS A 97 -3.08 20.79 2.39
CA LYS A 97 -3.72 20.16 3.55
C LYS A 97 -2.75 19.59 4.54
N ASN A 98 -1.56 19.23 4.09
CA ASN A 98 -0.60 18.69 5.01
C ASN A 98 0.82 18.78 4.46
N VAL A 99 1.78 18.65 5.38
CA VAL A 99 3.19 18.53 5.07
C VAL A 99 3.64 17.22 5.67
N ALA A 100 4.12 16.31 4.83
CA ALA A 100 4.60 15.01 5.30
C ALA A 100 6.09 14.90 5.04
N LEU A 101 6.86 14.70 6.10
CA LEU A 101 8.29 14.45 6.02
C LEU A 101 8.54 12.95 5.94
N SER A 102 9.33 12.54 4.99
CA SER A 102 9.70 11.13 4.85
C SER A 102 11.03 10.82 5.48
#